data_05498c99ad08274a992bcbcab7e16eca
#
_entry.id   05498c99ad08274a992bcbcab7e16eca
#
_cell.length_a   1.000
_cell.length_b   1.000
_cell.length_c   1.000
_cell.angle_alpha   90.00
_cell.angle_beta   90.00
_cell.angle_gamma   90.00
#
_symmetry.space_group_name_H-M   'P 1'
#
loop_
_entity.id
_entity.type
_entity.pdbx_description
1 polymer ?
#
loop_
_entity_poly.entity_id
_entity_poly.type
_entity_poly.pdbx_seq_one_letter_code
_entity_poly.pdbx_strand_id
1 'polypeptide(L)'
;MTGLYIHIPFCASRCVYCGFYSTVRPDLQLRYVDSLCREMAMRQREAEGGIGTIYLGGGTPSQLSAGSLRRLFTQIQQCFGVDYDSDVEITMECNPDDVGVELLRGLPVNRVSMGVQTFSDSRLRFLHRRHTADQARKAVGILRGAGIGNVSIDLMFGFPDETLEEWERDIDEALSLDVEHISAYGLMFEEGTPLYNMLQQGKVRQTDEEVGLRMYELLADKLTSAGYEHYEISNFARPGFRSRHNSSY
;
A
#
# COMPACT_ATOMS: atom_id res chain seq x y z
N MET A 1 -10.79 -19.21 -8.05
CA MET A 1 -11.43 -17.91 -7.74
C MET A 1 -10.61 -16.82 -8.39
N THR A 2 -11.24 -15.77 -8.88
CA THR A 2 -10.61 -14.66 -9.60
C THR A 2 -10.24 -13.53 -8.63
N GLY A 3 -9.08 -12.88 -8.83
CA GLY A 3 -8.74 -11.64 -8.15
C GLY A 3 -9.31 -10.43 -8.91
N LEU A 4 -9.95 -9.50 -8.21
CA LEU A 4 -10.42 -8.23 -8.76
C LEU A 4 -9.49 -7.10 -8.31
N TYR A 5 -8.70 -6.55 -9.24
CA TYR A 5 -7.92 -5.34 -9.02
C TYR A 5 -8.65 -4.11 -9.55
N ILE A 6 -8.77 -3.08 -8.72
CA ILE A 6 -9.40 -1.81 -9.09
C ILE A 6 -8.36 -0.71 -8.94
N HIS A 7 -7.93 -0.15 -10.07
CA HIS A 7 -6.97 0.95 -10.07
C HIS A 7 -7.64 2.27 -9.73
N ILE A 8 -7.15 2.97 -8.71
CA ILE A 8 -7.59 4.31 -8.29
C ILE A 8 -6.44 5.29 -8.48
N PRO A 9 -6.39 6.04 -9.59
CA PRO A 9 -5.21 6.83 -9.96
C PRO A 9 -5.04 8.14 -9.20
N PHE A 10 -5.85 8.43 -8.20
CA PHE A 10 -5.85 9.72 -7.53
C PHE A 10 -4.85 9.76 -6.39
N CYS A 11 -4.03 10.83 -6.36
CA CYS A 11 -3.14 11.17 -5.25
C CYS A 11 -3.35 12.63 -4.87
N ALA A 12 -3.21 12.97 -3.59
CA ALA A 12 -3.22 14.37 -3.16
C ALA A 12 -1.94 15.10 -3.57
N SER A 13 -0.81 14.38 -3.63
CA SER A 13 0.48 14.83 -4.15
C SER A 13 1.24 13.65 -4.75
N ARG A 14 2.16 13.91 -5.68
CA ARG A 14 3.03 12.86 -6.24
C ARG A 14 4.34 12.78 -5.47
N CYS A 15 4.69 11.57 -5.06
CA CYS A 15 6.00 11.28 -4.48
C CYS A 15 7.09 11.36 -5.55
N VAL A 16 8.32 11.77 -5.16
CA VAL A 16 9.41 11.99 -6.11
C VAL A 16 9.90 10.73 -6.81
N TYR A 17 9.66 9.56 -6.23
CA TYR A 17 10.11 8.25 -6.74
C TYR A 17 9.05 7.50 -7.55
N CYS A 18 7.77 7.93 -7.48
CA CYS A 18 6.66 7.12 -7.93
C CYS A 18 6.52 7.14 -9.47
N GLY A 19 6.72 5.98 -10.10
CA GLY A 19 6.48 5.73 -11.52
C GLY A 19 5.05 5.28 -11.85
N PHE A 20 4.20 5.00 -10.84
CA PHE A 20 2.84 4.54 -11.09
C PHE A 20 1.98 5.60 -11.78
N TYR A 21 1.06 5.11 -12.61
CA TYR A 21 0.07 5.97 -13.24
C TYR A 21 -0.83 6.61 -12.17
N SER A 22 -0.71 7.92 -11.99
CA SER A 22 -1.47 8.68 -11.00
C SER A 22 -1.72 10.12 -11.44
N THR A 23 -2.73 10.75 -10.84
CA THR A 23 -3.11 12.13 -11.12
C THR A 23 -3.48 12.87 -9.83
N VAL A 24 -3.23 14.18 -9.81
CA VAL A 24 -3.63 15.10 -8.72
C VAL A 24 -4.90 15.90 -9.09
N ARG A 25 -5.78 15.33 -9.92
CA ARG A 25 -7.01 15.95 -10.41
C ARG A 25 -8.25 15.42 -9.66
N PRO A 26 -8.58 15.92 -8.47
CA PRO A 26 -9.73 15.44 -7.69
C PRO A 26 -11.06 15.72 -8.37
N ASP A 27 -11.12 16.73 -9.26
CA ASP A 27 -12.29 17.08 -10.07
C ASP A 27 -12.73 15.94 -11.00
N LEU A 28 -11.85 15.00 -11.33
CA LEU A 28 -12.16 13.85 -12.18
C LEU A 28 -12.72 12.63 -11.42
N GLN A 29 -12.67 12.61 -10.09
CA GLN A 29 -12.99 11.43 -9.28
C GLN A 29 -14.39 10.87 -9.57
N LEU A 30 -15.42 11.71 -9.55
CA LEU A 30 -16.81 11.26 -9.77
C LEU A 30 -16.98 10.63 -11.16
N ARG A 31 -16.46 11.30 -12.19
CA ARG A 31 -16.53 10.80 -13.57
C ARG A 31 -15.75 9.48 -13.72
N TYR A 32 -14.63 9.35 -13.03
CA TYR A 32 -13.83 8.14 -13.03
C TYR A 32 -14.58 6.97 -12.38
N VAL A 33 -15.17 7.19 -11.20
CA VAL A 33 -16.00 6.20 -10.51
C VAL A 33 -17.20 5.77 -11.38
N ASP A 34 -17.84 6.70 -12.08
CA ASP A 34 -18.90 6.39 -13.07
C ASP A 34 -18.39 5.48 -14.18
N SER A 35 -17.16 5.70 -14.64
CA SER A 35 -16.56 4.89 -15.70
C SER A 35 -16.18 3.51 -15.21
N LEU A 36 -15.62 3.38 -13.99
CA LEU A 36 -15.35 2.10 -13.35
C LEU A 36 -16.61 1.27 -13.15
N CYS A 37 -17.72 1.88 -12.70
CA CYS A 37 -18.99 1.17 -12.53
C CYS A 37 -19.51 0.63 -13.86
N ARG A 38 -19.35 1.40 -14.95
CA ARG A 38 -19.71 0.92 -16.30
C ARG A 38 -18.80 -0.21 -16.79
N GLU A 39 -17.49 -0.09 -16.56
CA GLU A 39 -16.52 -1.12 -16.91
C GLU A 39 -16.85 -2.44 -16.20
N MET A 40 -17.12 -2.41 -14.89
CA MET A 40 -17.52 -3.60 -14.12
C MET A 40 -18.77 -4.27 -14.74
N ALA A 41 -19.78 -3.48 -15.11
CA ALA A 41 -20.99 -4.02 -15.75
C ALA A 41 -20.71 -4.67 -17.12
N MET A 42 -19.76 -4.13 -17.89
CA MET A 42 -19.35 -4.70 -19.16
C MET A 42 -18.55 -6.00 -19.00
N ARG A 43 -17.75 -6.11 -17.94
CA ARG A 43 -16.80 -7.21 -17.69
C ARG A 43 -17.30 -8.25 -16.69
N GLN A 44 -18.56 -8.17 -16.24
CA GLN A 44 -19.12 -9.06 -15.20
C GLN A 44 -18.95 -10.57 -15.49
N ARG A 45 -18.94 -10.97 -16.78
CA ARG A 45 -18.76 -12.38 -17.19
C ARG A 45 -17.32 -12.89 -17.05
N GLU A 46 -16.33 -12.00 -16.89
CA GLU A 46 -14.93 -12.41 -16.75
C GLU A 46 -14.63 -13.07 -15.40
N ALA A 47 -15.53 -12.97 -14.43
CA ALA A 47 -15.41 -13.50 -13.08
C ALA A 47 -16.43 -14.65 -12.77
N GLU A 48 -16.80 -15.46 -13.77
CA GLU A 48 -17.77 -16.57 -13.62
C GLU A 48 -17.37 -17.59 -12.54
N GLY A 49 -16.07 -17.70 -12.19
CA GLY A 49 -15.56 -18.57 -11.10
C GLY A 49 -15.69 -17.99 -9.68
N GLY A 50 -16.32 -16.85 -9.53
CA GLY A 50 -16.42 -16.08 -8.26
C GLY A 50 -15.15 -15.30 -7.93
N ILE A 51 -15.31 -14.27 -7.09
CA ILE A 51 -14.23 -13.39 -6.62
C ILE A 51 -13.68 -13.91 -5.29
N GLY A 52 -12.38 -14.14 -5.22
CA GLY A 52 -11.68 -14.56 -3.99
C GLY A 52 -10.93 -13.42 -3.31
N THR A 53 -10.51 -12.42 -4.09
CA THR A 53 -9.82 -11.23 -3.56
C THR A 53 -10.29 -9.98 -4.30
N ILE A 54 -10.40 -8.87 -3.56
CA ILE A 54 -10.64 -7.53 -4.10
C ILE A 54 -9.50 -6.63 -3.61
N TYR A 55 -8.84 -5.94 -4.54
CA TYR A 55 -7.74 -5.05 -4.22
C TYR A 55 -7.97 -3.67 -4.86
N LEU A 56 -8.14 -2.65 -4.01
CA LEU A 56 -8.17 -1.25 -4.43
C LEU A 56 -6.77 -0.69 -4.26
N GLY A 57 -6.11 -0.35 -5.36
CA GLY A 57 -4.73 0.13 -5.36
C GLY A 57 -4.43 1.15 -6.45
N GLY A 58 -3.15 1.46 -6.61
CA GLY A 58 -2.62 2.27 -7.71
C GLY A 58 -2.06 3.62 -7.29
N GLY A 59 -2.86 4.67 -7.25
CA GLY A 59 -2.49 5.97 -6.69
C GLY A 59 -2.70 5.96 -5.18
N THR A 60 -3.89 6.37 -4.74
CA THR A 60 -4.26 6.38 -3.32
C THR A 60 -5.78 6.22 -3.19
N PRO A 61 -6.29 4.99 -3.02
CA PRO A 61 -7.73 4.75 -2.88
C PRO A 61 -8.40 5.53 -1.75
N SER A 62 -7.69 5.77 -0.65
CA SER A 62 -8.15 6.59 0.48
C SER A 62 -8.44 8.06 0.14
N GLN A 63 -8.05 8.53 -1.06
CA GLN A 63 -8.43 9.85 -1.57
C GLN A 63 -9.86 9.92 -2.12
N LEU A 64 -10.52 8.79 -2.33
CA LEU A 64 -11.92 8.77 -2.71
C LEU A 64 -12.81 9.10 -1.51
N SER A 65 -13.92 9.80 -1.77
CA SER A 65 -14.94 10.01 -0.73
C SER A 65 -15.55 8.68 -0.28
N ALA A 66 -15.99 8.60 0.97
CA ALA A 66 -16.71 7.43 1.50
C ALA A 66 -17.96 7.09 0.66
N GLY A 67 -18.61 8.09 0.06
CA GLY A 67 -19.73 7.90 -0.88
C GLY A 67 -19.30 7.20 -2.16
N SER A 68 -18.16 7.60 -2.74
CA SER A 68 -17.58 6.96 -3.93
C SER A 68 -17.16 5.54 -3.66
N LEU A 69 -16.52 5.28 -2.52
CA LEU A 69 -16.12 3.93 -2.11
C LEU A 69 -17.34 3.02 -1.90
N ARG A 70 -18.36 3.47 -1.16
CA ARG A 70 -19.62 2.71 -1.01
C ARG A 70 -20.26 2.38 -2.34
N ARG A 71 -20.27 3.32 -3.29
CA ARG A 71 -20.81 3.10 -4.62
C ARG A 71 -20.02 2.02 -5.39
N LEU A 72 -18.70 2.03 -5.33
CA LEU A 72 -17.86 0.99 -5.93
C LEU A 72 -18.18 -0.38 -5.35
N PHE A 73 -18.24 -0.52 -4.03
CA PHE A 73 -18.56 -1.80 -3.39
C PHE A 73 -19.98 -2.28 -3.71
N THR A 74 -20.96 -1.37 -3.78
CA THR A 74 -22.31 -1.72 -4.24
C THR A 74 -22.29 -2.24 -5.68
N GLN A 75 -21.53 -1.61 -6.57
CA GLN A 75 -21.40 -2.04 -7.96
C GLN A 75 -20.68 -3.40 -8.08
N ILE A 76 -19.63 -3.64 -7.29
CA ILE A 76 -18.95 -4.93 -7.22
C ILE A 76 -19.94 -6.04 -6.84
N GLN A 77 -20.72 -5.81 -5.79
CA GLN A 77 -21.73 -6.79 -5.34
C GLN A 77 -22.76 -7.06 -6.42
N GLN A 78 -23.27 -6.04 -7.10
CA GLN A 78 -24.27 -6.17 -8.16
C GLN A 78 -23.74 -6.90 -9.40
N CYS A 79 -22.50 -6.62 -9.81
CA CYS A 79 -21.93 -7.22 -11.03
C CYS A 79 -21.38 -8.62 -10.82
N PHE A 80 -20.78 -8.89 -9.65
CA PHE A 80 -20.03 -10.13 -9.42
C PHE A 80 -20.62 -11.02 -8.34
N GLY A 81 -21.73 -10.61 -7.71
CA GLY A 81 -22.42 -11.41 -6.68
C GLY A 81 -21.59 -11.70 -5.44
N VAL A 82 -20.65 -10.80 -5.10
CA VAL A 82 -19.74 -11.00 -3.96
C VAL A 82 -20.52 -10.94 -2.66
N ASP A 83 -20.40 -11.98 -1.84
CA ASP A 83 -20.85 -12.00 -0.47
C ASP A 83 -19.71 -11.48 0.43
N TYR A 84 -19.88 -10.28 0.97
CA TYR A 84 -18.87 -9.62 1.82
C TYR A 84 -18.74 -10.23 3.21
N ASP A 85 -19.69 -11.05 3.63
CA ASP A 85 -19.63 -11.82 4.89
C ASP A 85 -18.90 -13.15 4.72
N SER A 86 -18.53 -13.50 3.48
CA SER A 86 -17.75 -14.70 3.17
C SER A 86 -16.24 -14.48 3.34
N ASP A 87 -15.44 -15.54 3.13
CA ASP A 87 -13.97 -15.49 3.19
C ASP A 87 -13.36 -14.83 1.93
N VAL A 88 -13.70 -13.56 1.66
CA VAL A 88 -13.10 -12.74 0.60
C VAL A 88 -12.10 -11.78 1.21
N GLU A 89 -10.86 -11.77 0.73
CA GLU A 89 -9.89 -10.74 1.12
C GLU A 89 -10.19 -9.44 0.38
N ILE A 90 -10.44 -8.37 1.13
CA ILE A 90 -10.76 -7.05 0.58
C ILE A 90 -9.72 -6.05 1.08
N THR A 91 -8.74 -5.76 0.22
CA THR A 91 -7.62 -4.87 0.53
C THR A 91 -7.86 -3.47 -0.02
N MET A 92 -7.53 -2.46 0.76
CA MET A 92 -7.47 -1.07 0.31
C MET A 92 -6.13 -0.45 0.69
N GLU A 93 -5.47 0.18 -0.31
CA GLU A 93 -4.28 0.99 -0.05
C GLU A 93 -4.65 2.33 0.56
N CYS A 94 -3.89 2.75 1.56
CA CYS A 94 -4.07 4.01 2.27
C CYS A 94 -2.73 4.72 2.49
N ASN A 95 -2.77 6.06 2.55
CA ASN A 95 -1.70 6.81 3.18
C ASN A 95 -2.00 7.04 4.67
N PRO A 96 -0.99 7.10 5.54
CA PRO A 96 -1.20 7.31 6.99
C PRO A 96 -2.02 8.57 7.32
N ASP A 97 -1.85 9.66 6.57
CA ASP A 97 -2.56 10.91 6.79
C ASP A 97 -4.01 10.92 6.27
N ASP A 98 -4.41 9.91 5.51
CA ASP A 98 -5.78 9.75 5.03
C ASP A 98 -6.61 8.79 5.92
N VAL A 99 -5.93 8.05 6.80
CA VAL A 99 -6.59 7.07 7.68
C VAL A 99 -7.45 7.79 8.71
N GLY A 100 -8.75 7.50 8.67
CA GLY A 100 -9.73 8.01 9.63
C GLY A 100 -10.87 7.02 9.81
N VAL A 101 -11.46 6.98 11.00
CA VAL A 101 -12.56 6.06 11.35
C VAL A 101 -13.72 6.17 10.37
N GLU A 102 -14.05 7.38 9.92
CA GLU A 102 -15.17 7.64 9.00
C GLU A 102 -14.92 7.10 7.59
N LEU A 103 -13.66 7.03 7.13
CA LEU A 103 -13.32 6.52 5.81
C LEU A 103 -13.74 5.05 5.63
N LEU A 104 -13.46 4.23 6.64
CA LEU A 104 -13.68 2.77 6.60
C LEU A 104 -15.06 2.35 7.11
N ARG A 105 -15.80 3.27 7.76
CA ARG A 105 -17.09 2.94 8.35
C ARG A 105 -18.09 2.41 7.34
N GLY A 106 -18.54 1.18 7.54
CA GLY A 106 -19.53 0.50 6.69
C GLY A 106 -19.01 0.10 5.31
N LEU A 107 -17.68 0.09 5.12
CA LEU A 107 -17.05 -0.54 3.96
C LEU A 107 -16.68 -1.98 4.32
N PRO A 108 -16.74 -2.92 3.38
CA PRO A 108 -16.41 -4.33 3.62
C PRO A 108 -14.89 -4.59 3.60
N VAL A 109 -14.07 -3.55 3.80
CA VAL A 109 -12.61 -3.66 3.82
C VAL A 109 -12.19 -4.43 5.07
N ASN A 110 -11.43 -5.52 4.89
CA ASN A 110 -10.92 -6.36 5.97
C ASN A 110 -9.39 -6.40 6.04
N ARG A 111 -8.70 -5.84 5.01
CA ARG A 111 -7.25 -5.67 4.98
C ARG A 111 -6.89 -4.25 4.49
N VAL A 112 -5.93 -3.61 5.14
CA VAL A 112 -5.39 -2.32 4.70
C VAL A 112 -3.89 -2.47 4.42
N SER A 113 -3.41 -1.94 3.27
CA SER A 113 -1.99 -1.75 3.00
C SER A 113 -1.66 -0.27 3.11
N MET A 114 -0.77 0.07 4.02
CA MET A 114 -0.48 1.45 4.37
C MET A 114 0.96 1.83 3.99
N GLY A 115 1.09 2.78 3.08
CA GLY A 115 2.39 3.27 2.61
C GLY A 115 3.10 4.13 3.66
N VAL A 116 3.78 3.51 4.62
CA VAL A 116 4.57 4.17 5.67
C VAL A 116 5.90 4.68 5.11
N GLN A 117 6.58 3.87 4.35
CA GLN A 117 7.86 4.06 3.67
C GLN A 117 9.05 4.10 4.62
N THR A 118 9.06 4.94 5.64
CA THR A 118 10.11 5.10 6.66
C THR A 118 9.55 5.79 7.90
N PHE A 119 10.20 5.65 9.03
CA PHE A 119 9.89 6.41 10.25
C PHE A 119 10.83 7.62 10.44
N SER A 120 11.60 7.97 9.41
CA SER A 120 12.41 9.18 9.38
C SER A 120 11.66 10.34 8.73
N ASP A 121 11.27 11.36 9.50
CA ASP A 121 10.57 12.53 8.97
C ASP A 121 11.40 13.31 7.92
N SER A 122 12.74 13.24 7.97
CA SER A 122 13.60 13.84 6.95
C SER A 122 13.48 13.11 5.61
N ARG A 123 13.44 11.77 5.63
CA ARG A 123 13.23 10.94 4.42
C ARG A 123 11.82 11.06 3.90
N LEU A 124 10.80 11.12 4.77
CA LEU A 124 9.42 11.39 4.35
C LEU A 124 9.31 12.71 3.60
N ARG A 125 9.94 13.79 4.10
CA ARG A 125 10.01 15.06 3.37
C ARG A 125 10.76 14.96 2.05
N PHE A 126 11.87 14.23 2.01
CA PHE A 126 12.63 13.97 0.77
C PHE A 126 11.78 13.26 -0.28
N LEU A 127 10.98 12.29 0.13
CA LEU A 127 10.04 11.56 -0.75
C LEU A 127 8.82 12.39 -1.18
N HIS A 128 8.62 13.59 -0.64
CA HIS A 128 7.39 14.38 -0.75
C HIS A 128 6.16 13.68 -0.16
N ARG A 129 6.36 12.88 0.90
CA ARG A 129 5.25 12.32 1.68
C ARG A 129 4.62 13.40 2.55
N ARG A 130 3.30 13.33 2.70
CA ARG A 130 2.51 14.31 3.47
C ARG A 130 2.46 13.97 4.96
N HIS A 131 2.54 12.70 5.29
CA HIS A 131 2.49 12.23 6.67
C HIS A 131 3.85 12.32 7.37
N THR A 132 3.81 12.26 8.70
CA THR A 132 4.95 12.12 9.58
C THR A 132 5.02 10.70 10.16
N ALA A 133 6.17 10.32 10.74
CA ALA A 133 6.32 9.04 11.44
C ALA A 133 5.29 8.87 12.57
N ASP A 134 4.99 9.94 13.32
CA ASP A 134 3.97 9.91 14.37
C ASP A 134 2.56 9.64 13.81
N GLN A 135 2.21 10.21 12.66
CA GLN A 135 0.94 9.92 11.99
C GLN A 135 0.87 8.47 11.53
N ALA A 136 1.97 7.88 11.05
CA ALA A 136 2.01 6.46 10.68
C ALA A 136 1.72 5.54 11.88
N ARG A 137 2.36 5.82 13.04
CA ARG A 137 2.09 5.08 14.29
C ARG A 137 0.63 5.20 14.72
N LYS A 138 0.08 6.41 14.72
CA LYS A 138 -1.31 6.67 15.09
C LYS A 138 -2.30 5.99 14.14
N ALA A 139 -1.99 5.96 12.84
CA ALA A 139 -2.85 5.36 11.83
C ALA A 139 -3.08 3.87 12.09
N VAL A 140 -2.05 3.11 12.52
CA VAL A 140 -2.21 1.70 12.91
C VAL A 140 -3.22 1.56 14.06
N GLY A 141 -3.11 2.41 15.09
CA GLY A 141 -4.07 2.42 16.22
C GLY A 141 -5.50 2.76 15.77
N ILE A 142 -5.67 3.71 14.84
CA ILE A 142 -6.98 4.07 14.28
C ILE A 142 -7.57 2.88 13.49
N LEU A 143 -6.78 2.19 12.68
CA LEU A 143 -7.21 1.01 11.92
C LEU A 143 -7.68 -0.10 12.87
N ARG A 144 -6.91 -0.39 13.93
CA ARG A 144 -7.31 -1.36 14.97
C ARG A 144 -8.62 -0.97 15.64
N GLY A 145 -8.75 0.32 16.02
CA GLY A 145 -9.98 0.85 16.60
C GLY A 145 -11.19 0.80 15.65
N ALA A 146 -10.97 0.79 14.36
CA ALA A 146 -12.00 0.61 13.32
C ALA A 146 -12.33 -0.87 13.04
N GLY A 147 -11.67 -1.82 13.71
CA GLY A 147 -11.90 -3.26 13.56
C GLY A 147 -11.07 -3.92 12.45
N ILE A 148 -10.11 -3.22 11.86
CA ILE A 148 -9.19 -3.82 10.87
C ILE A 148 -8.14 -4.66 11.59
N GLY A 149 -8.29 -5.97 11.51
CA GLY A 149 -7.38 -6.95 12.11
C GLY A 149 -6.23 -7.39 11.21
N ASN A 150 -6.22 -6.99 9.93
CA ASN A 150 -5.16 -7.31 8.98
C ASN A 150 -4.58 -6.02 8.41
N VAL A 151 -3.49 -5.55 9.02
CA VAL A 151 -2.78 -4.34 8.62
C VAL A 151 -1.44 -4.70 8.01
N SER A 152 -1.21 -4.24 6.79
CA SER A 152 0.07 -4.27 6.10
C SER A 152 0.69 -2.88 6.12
N ILE A 153 2.00 -2.81 6.32
CA ILE A 153 2.75 -1.57 6.11
C ILE A 153 3.80 -1.78 5.02
N ASP A 154 3.98 -0.76 4.19
CA ASP A 154 5.01 -0.76 3.17
C ASP A 154 6.19 0.09 3.64
N LEU A 155 7.39 -0.47 3.59
CA LEU A 155 8.65 0.17 3.92
C LEU A 155 9.52 0.30 2.68
N MET A 156 10.45 1.25 2.71
CA MET A 156 11.47 1.42 1.68
C MET A 156 12.84 1.50 2.34
N PHE A 157 13.86 0.95 1.68
CA PHE A 157 15.25 1.02 2.08
C PHE A 157 16.14 1.41 0.89
N GLY A 158 17.40 1.71 1.16
CA GLY A 158 18.36 2.13 0.12
C GLY A 158 18.17 3.58 -0.28
N PHE A 159 17.75 4.45 0.65
CA PHE A 159 17.75 5.90 0.43
C PHE A 159 19.17 6.41 0.22
N PRO A 160 19.34 7.53 -0.53
CA PRO A 160 20.64 8.22 -0.57
C PRO A 160 21.21 8.43 0.84
N ASP A 161 22.47 8.01 1.02
CA ASP A 161 23.20 8.15 2.28
C ASP A 161 22.58 7.42 3.49
N GLU A 162 21.72 6.43 3.25
CA GLU A 162 21.16 5.60 4.32
C GLU A 162 22.18 4.64 4.89
N THR A 163 22.28 4.58 6.22
CA THR A 163 23.12 3.59 6.91
C THR A 163 22.34 2.36 7.32
N LEU A 164 23.05 1.25 7.57
CA LEU A 164 22.43 0.01 8.09
C LEU A 164 21.74 0.25 9.44
N GLU A 165 22.33 1.05 10.32
CA GLU A 165 21.77 1.36 11.63
C GLU A 165 20.49 2.21 11.53
N GLU A 166 20.35 3.05 10.50
CA GLU A 166 19.13 3.81 10.25
C GLU A 166 18.03 2.91 9.72
N TRP A 167 18.35 2.01 8.79
CA TRP A 167 17.42 1.00 8.30
C TRP A 167 17.00 0.03 9.40
N GLU A 168 17.93 -0.42 10.25
CA GLU A 168 17.62 -1.27 11.40
C GLU A 168 16.60 -0.63 12.33
N ARG A 169 16.72 0.68 12.60
CA ARG A 169 15.72 1.43 13.39
C ARG A 169 14.34 1.43 12.75
N ASP A 170 14.25 1.60 11.42
CA ASP A 170 12.97 1.55 10.72
C ASP A 170 12.32 0.15 10.83
N ILE A 171 13.12 -0.93 10.75
CA ILE A 171 12.62 -2.30 10.96
C ILE A 171 12.13 -2.48 12.41
N ASP A 172 12.89 -2.01 13.41
CA ASP A 172 12.51 -2.13 14.83
C ASP A 172 11.21 -1.35 15.13
N GLU A 173 11.08 -0.16 14.58
CA GLU A 173 9.84 0.62 14.67
C GLU A 173 8.66 -0.14 14.03
N ALA A 174 8.84 -0.71 12.84
CA ALA A 174 7.81 -1.51 12.18
C ALA A 174 7.39 -2.72 13.02
N LEU A 175 8.35 -3.44 13.60
CA LEU A 175 8.08 -4.56 14.50
C LEU A 175 7.32 -4.13 15.76
N SER A 176 7.61 -2.93 16.29
CA SER A 176 6.93 -2.39 17.48
C SER A 176 5.45 -2.10 17.24
N LEU A 177 5.01 -1.91 16.01
CA LEU A 177 3.62 -1.67 15.63
C LEU A 177 2.76 -2.94 15.62
N ASP A 178 3.39 -4.11 15.74
CA ASP A 178 2.73 -5.41 15.82
C ASP A 178 1.71 -5.65 14.69
N VAL A 179 2.11 -5.31 13.45
CA VAL A 179 1.28 -5.49 12.24
C VAL A 179 1.37 -6.91 11.71
N GLU A 180 0.36 -7.34 10.93
CA GLU A 180 0.28 -8.69 10.40
C GLU A 180 1.15 -8.92 9.17
N HIS A 181 1.47 -7.83 8.44
CA HIS A 181 2.18 -7.94 7.18
C HIS A 181 3.11 -6.74 6.98
N ILE A 182 4.29 -6.98 6.43
CA ILE A 182 5.27 -5.95 6.08
C ILE A 182 5.72 -6.22 4.64
N SER A 183 5.56 -5.21 3.78
CA SER A 183 6.19 -5.19 2.46
C SER A 183 7.41 -4.26 2.53
N ALA A 184 8.56 -4.66 1.97
CA ALA A 184 9.73 -3.80 1.95
C ALA A 184 10.38 -3.81 0.57
N TYR A 185 10.63 -2.60 0.04
CA TYR A 185 11.12 -2.39 -1.31
C TYR A 185 12.39 -1.56 -1.31
N GLY A 186 13.38 -1.94 -2.10
CA GLY A 186 14.51 -1.06 -2.39
C GLY A 186 14.05 0.18 -3.15
N LEU A 187 14.58 1.36 -2.80
CA LEU A 187 14.26 2.60 -3.50
C LEU A 187 14.78 2.53 -4.95
N MET A 188 13.87 2.56 -5.89
CA MET A 188 14.19 2.52 -7.33
C MET A 188 14.26 3.91 -7.93
N PHE A 189 15.22 4.11 -8.83
CA PHE A 189 15.41 5.35 -9.59
C PHE A 189 14.85 5.16 -11.02
N GLU A 190 13.52 5.17 -11.12
CA GLU A 190 12.83 4.93 -12.38
C GLU A 190 12.88 6.14 -13.32
N GLU A 191 13.18 5.90 -14.60
CA GLU A 191 13.19 6.93 -15.64
C GLU A 191 11.83 7.66 -15.70
N GLY A 192 11.88 8.97 -15.89
CA GLY A 192 10.67 9.82 -15.90
C GLY A 192 10.23 10.32 -14.53
N THR A 193 10.84 9.84 -13.43
CA THR A 193 10.55 10.36 -12.08
C THR A 193 11.43 11.57 -11.70
N PRO A 194 10.96 12.44 -10.80
CA PRO A 194 11.81 13.51 -10.25
C PRO A 194 13.09 12.97 -9.59
N LEU A 195 13.01 11.84 -8.90
CA LEU A 195 14.17 11.20 -8.25
C LEU A 195 15.23 10.78 -9.26
N TYR A 196 14.83 10.20 -10.38
CA TYR A 196 15.75 9.86 -11.47
C TYR A 196 16.45 11.12 -12.05
N ASN A 197 15.70 12.19 -12.21
CA ASN A 197 16.28 13.47 -12.67
C ASN A 197 17.29 14.03 -11.64
N MET A 198 17.05 13.86 -10.35
CA MET A 198 18.02 14.26 -9.30
C MET A 198 19.30 13.42 -9.39
N LEU A 199 19.20 12.12 -9.66
CA LEU A 199 20.34 11.22 -9.89
C LEU A 199 21.14 11.68 -11.11
N GLN A 200 20.49 11.92 -12.25
CA GLN A 200 21.15 12.38 -13.48
C GLN A 200 21.88 13.73 -13.32
N GLN A 201 21.38 14.58 -12.43
CA GLN A 201 21.98 15.87 -12.09
C GLN A 201 23.08 15.77 -11.00
N GLY A 202 23.38 14.55 -10.51
CA GLY A 202 24.38 14.35 -9.46
C GLY A 202 23.96 14.91 -8.08
N LYS A 203 22.68 15.24 -7.88
CA LYS A 203 22.13 15.76 -6.61
C LYS A 203 21.96 14.68 -5.55
N VAL A 204 21.77 13.46 -5.97
CA VAL A 204 21.67 12.27 -5.13
C VAL A 204 22.52 11.16 -5.74
N ARG A 205 22.85 10.16 -4.93
CA ARG A 205 23.52 8.94 -5.37
C ARG A 205 22.64 7.76 -5.01
N GLN A 206 22.67 6.77 -5.87
CA GLN A 206 22.06 5.48 -5.56
C GLN A 206 22.92 4.76 -4.51
N THR A 207 22.26 4.04 -3.61
CA THR A 207 22.92 3.17 -2.64
C THR A 207 23.71 2.09 -3.36
N ASP A 208 24.90 1.80 -2.87
CA ASP A 208 25.74 0.74 -3.40
C ASP A 208 25.02 -0.62 -3.32
N GLU A 209 25.19 -1.46 -4.36
CA GLU A 209 24.50 -2.75 -4.43
C GLU A 209 24.84 -3.66 -3.25
N GLU A 210 26.11 -3.66 -2.78
CA GLU A 210 26.51 -4.46 -1.62
C GLU A 210 25.83 -3.96 -0.34
N VAL A 211 25.70 -2.65 -0.17
CA VAL A 211 24.96 -2.06 0.96
C VAL A 211 23.48 -2.40 0.87
N GLY A 212 22.88 -2.30 -0.31
CA GLY A 212 21.49 -2.69 -0.55
C GLY A 212 21.23 -4.17 -0.23
N LEU A 213 22.17 -5.06 -0.61
CA LEU A 213 22.08 -6.48 -0.27
C LEU A 213 22.13 -6.70 1.24
N ARG A 214 23.04 -6.04 1.96
CA ARG A 214 23.12 -6.13 3.43
C ARG A 214 21.86 -5.61 4.12
N MET A 215 21.26 -4.54 3.58
CA MET A 215 19.96 -4.03 4.08
C MET A 215 18.84 -5.06 3.93
N TYR A 216 18.81 -5.74 2.79
CA TYR A 216 17.84 -6.80 2.54
C TYR A 216 18.07 -8.03 3.44
N GLU A 217 19.31 -8.46 3.62
CA GLU A 217 19.66 -9.57 4.52
C GLU A 217 19.26 -9.24 5.97
N LEU A 218 19.56 -8.04 6.45
CA LEU A 218 19.18 -7.55 7.77
C LEU A 218 17.65 -7.57 7.97
N LEU A 219 16.89 -7.11 6.95
CA LEU A 219 15.44 -7.16 6.96
C LEU A 219 14.93 -8.60 7.11
N ALA A 220 15.41 -9.50 6.25
CA ALA A 220 14.99 -10.90 6.24
C ALA A 220 15.27 -11.58 7.57
N ASP A 221 16.48 -11.38 8.13
CA ASP A 221 16.90 -11.97 9.41
C ASP A 221 16.04 -11.45 10.58
N LYS A 222 15.81 -10.13 10.66
CA LYS A 222 15.02 -9.52 11.76
C LYS A 222 13.57 -9.94 11.70
N LEU A 223 12.93 -9.87 10.52
CA LEU A 223 11.51 -10.21 10.39
C LEU A 223 11.25 -11.71 10.61
N THR A 224 12.12 -12.59 10.08
CA THR A 224 11.96 -14.04 10.31
C THR A 224 12.24 -14.40 11.78
N SER A 225 13.22 -13.78 12.43
CA SER A 225 13.48 -13.95 13.87
C SER A 225 12.31 -13.46 14.73
N ALA A 226 11.54 -12.47 14.26
CA ALA A 226 10.33 -11.98 14.91
C ALA A 226 9.08 -12.83 14.58
N GLY A 227 9.22 -13.95 13.85
CA GLY A 227 8.15 -14.89 13.54
C GLY A 227 7.32 -14.57 12.29
N TYR A 228 7.81 -13.69 11.43
CA TYR A 228 7.21 -13.48 10.11
C TYR A 228 7.70 -14.56 9.13
N GLU A 229 6.80 -15.01 8.26
CA GLU A 229 7.12 -15.85 7.12
C GLU A 229 7.54 -14.99 5.95
N HIS A 230 8.75 -15.23 5.42
CA HIS A 230 9.22 -14.63 4.17
C HIS A 230 8.65 -15.44 3.01
N TYR A 231 7.54 -15.03 2.43
CA TYR A 231 6.80 -15.84 1.46
C TYR A 231 6.95 -15.37 0.00
N GLU A 232 7.47 -14.18 -0.18
CA GLU A 232 7.80 -13.59 -1.48
C GLU A 232 8.91 -12.55 -1.26
N ILE A 233 9.68 -12.21 -2.28
CA ILE A 233 10.92 -11.45 -2.18
C ILE A 233 10.79 -10.14 -1.36
N SER A 234 9.68 -9.44 -1.50
CA SER A 234 9.42 -8.17 -0.81
C SER A 234 8.42 -8.28 0.33
N ASN A 235 7.82 -9.45 0.56
CA ASN A 235 6.66 -9.59 1.43
C ASN A 235 6.89 -10.58 2.58
N PHE A 236 6.59 -10.11 3.78
CA PHE A 236 6.70 -10.83 5.03
C PHE A 236 5.35 -10.77 5.76
N ALA A 237 4.90 -11.90 6.28
CA ALA A 237 3.60 -11.98 6.95
C ALA A 237 3.68 -12.85 8.20
N ARG A 238 2.89 -12.52 9.23
CA ARG A 238 2.61 -13.47 10.30
C ARG A 238 1.89 -14.70 9.73
N PRO A 239 2.04 -15.89 10.34
CA PRO A 239 1.35 -17.09 9.90
C PRO A 239 -0.16 -16.85 9.72
N GLY A 240 -0.69 -17.17 8.54
CA GLY A 240 -2.10 -16.97 8.21
C GLY A 240 -2.46 -15.58 7.65
N PHE A 241 -1.51 -14.65 7.53
CA PHE A 241 -1.76 -13.27 7.05
C PHE A 241 -1.05 -12.92 5.74
N ARG A 242 -0.59 -13.92 4.97
CA ARG A 242 -0.08 -13.67 3.61
C ARG A 242 -1.16 -12.99 2.77
N SER A 243 -0.77 -11.99 1.97
CA SER A 243 -1.70 -11.37 1.01
C SER A 243 -2.14 -12.39 -0.03
N ARG A 244 -3.42 -12.70 -0.05
CA ARG A 244 -3.99 -13.66 -1.01
C ARG A 244 -4.00 -13.08 -2.41
N HIS A 245 -4.17 -11.76 -2.52
CA HIS A 245 -4.12 -11.08 -3.81
C HIS A 245 -2.72 -11.15 -4.43
N ASN A 246 -1.65 -10.86 -3.66
CA ASN A 246 -0.26 -10.94 -4.14
C ASN A 246 0.15 -12.37 -4.52
N SER A 247 -0.45 -13.39 -3.89
CA SER A 247 -0.17 -14.81 -4.16
C SER A 247 -0.94 -15.35 -5.37
N SER A 248 -1.78 -14.55 -6.03
CA SER A 248 -2.60 -14.98 -7.18
C SER A 248 -2.01 -14.65 -8.55
N TYR A 249 -0.80 -14.06 -8.59
CA TYR A 249 -0.05 -13.75 -9.81
C TYR A 249 0.94 -14.84 -10.17
#